data_b8472c21845ab9b2cca638fd8f6fb3b9
#
_entry.id   b8472c21845ab9b2cca638fd8f6fb3b9
#
_cell.length_a   1.000
_cell.length_b   1.000
_cell.length_c   1.000
_cell.angle_alpha   90.00
_cell.angle_beta   90.00
_cell.angle_gamma   90.00
#
_symmetry.space_group_name_H-M   'P 1'
#
loop_
_entity.id
_entity.type
_entity.pdbx_description
1 polymer ?
#
loop_
_entity_poly.entity_id
_entity_poly.type
_entity_poly.pdbx_seq_one_letter_code
_entity_poly.pdbx_strand_id
1 'polypeptide(L)'
;MGPDDLINDLSTFGLFFETLCVRDLRVYADALGGSVCHFRDRKGLECDAVVHLRNGKYGLIEVKLGGDKLIEEGAGNLVTLESKIDTDKMKAPSFKMVLTGVGKYAYQRPQDGVYVVPIGCLRD
;
A
#
# COMPACT_ATOMS: atom_id res chain seq x y z
N MET A 1 -24.14 3.79 -22.42
CA MET A 1 -22.83 4.10 -21.84
C MET A 1 -21.73 3.69 -22.82
N GLY A 2 -20.85 4.61 -23.15
CA GLY A 2 -19.75 4.31 -24.06
C GLY A 2 -18.52 3.77 -23.35
N PRO A 3 -17.52 3.23 -24.08
CA PRO A 3 -16.28 2.73 -23.49
C PRO A 3 -15.52 3.77 -22.67
N ASP A 4 -15.51 5.04 -23.08
CA ASP A 4 -14.83 6.10 -22.36
C ASP A 4 -15.47 6.39 -21.00
N ASP A 5 -16.80 6.32 -20.94
CA ASP A 5 -17.53 6.50 -19.68
C ASP A 5 -17.21 5.38 -18.69
N LEU A 6 -17.09 4.15 -19.17
CA LEU A 6 -16.73 3.01 -18.34
C LEU A 6 -15.32 3.15 -17.77
N ILE A 7 -14.37 3.60 -18.59
CA ILE A 7 -12.98 3.82 -18.15
C ILE A 7 -12.91 4.93 -17.09
N ASN A 8 -13.66 6.01 -17.28
CA ASN A 8 -13.72 7.10 -16.31
C ASN A 8 -14.33 6.63 -14.98
N ASP A 9 -15.38 5.82 -15.04
CA ASP A 9 -16.01 5.27 -13.84
C ASP A 9 -15.07 4.34 -13.07
N LEU A 10 -14.28 3.52 -13.77
CA LEU A 10 -13.30 2.64 -13.14
C LEU A 10 -12.18 3.42 -12.48
N SER A 11 -11.70 4.49 -13.13
CA SER A 11 -10.67 5.37 -12.55
C SER A 11 -11.18 6.06 -11.30
N THR A 12 -12.41 6.57 -11.33
CA THR A 12 -13.05 7.20 -10.18
C THR A 12 -13.22 6.22 -9.04
N PHE A 13 -13.65 4.99 -9.35
CA PHE A 13 -13.79 3.93 -8.36
C PHE A 13 -12.46 3.59 -7.71
N GLY A 14 -11.38 3.51 -8.49
CA GLY A 14 -10.05 3.23 -7.98
C GLY A 14 -9.57 4.29 -7.00
N LEU A 15 -9.76 5.58 -7.32
CA LEU A 15 -9.42 6.68 -6.43
C LEU A 15 -10.25 6.64 -5.15
N PHE A 16 -11.53 6.36 -5.26
CA PHE A 16 -12.43 6.26 -4.12
C PHE A 16 -12.01 5.10 -3.20
N PHE A 17 -11.69 3.96 -3.79
CA PHE A 17 -11.21 2.78 -3.06
C PHE A 17 -9.91 3.10 -2.31
N GLU A 18 -8.94 3.73 -2.97
CA GLU A 18 -7.67 4.13 -2.35
C GLU A 18 -7.92 5.06 -1.17
N THR A 19 -8.80 6.05 -1.32
CA THR A 19 -9.16 6.98 -0.26
C THR A 19 -9.74 6.25 0.96
N LEU A 20 -10.63 5.29 0.73
CA LEU A 20 -11.23 4.48 1.80
C LEU A 20 -10.17 3.64 2.51
N CYS A 21 -9.27 3.02 1.75
CA CYS A 21 -8.20 2.19 2.32
C CYS A 21 -7.26 3.01 3.19
N VAL A 22 -6.85 4.18 2.72
CA VAL A 22 -5.96 5.07 3.50
C VAL A 22 -6.66 5.53 4.78
N ARG A 23 -7.95 5.83 4.70
CA ARG A 23 -8.74 6.21 5.88
C ARG A 23 -8.78 5.07 6.91
N ASP A 24 -9.04 3.85 6.46
CA ASP A 24 -9.08 2.68 7.35
C ASP A 24 -7.69 2.39 7.94
N LEU A 25 -6.62 2.55 7.15
CA LEU A 25 -5.25 2.42 7.63
C LEU A 25 -4.94 3.45 8.72
N ARG A 26 -5.40 4.69 8.58
CA ARG A 26 -5.20 5.73 9.59
C ARG A 26 -5.85 5.36 10.91
N VAL A 27 -7.08 4.85 10.85
CA VAL A 27 -7.79 4.41 12.05
C VAL A 27 -7.04 3.26 12.72
N TYR A 28 -6.60 2.28 11.93
CA TYR A 28 -5.85 1.13 12.42
C TYR A 28 -4.51 1.55 13.04
N ALA A 29 -3.75 2.39 12.33
CA ALA A 29 -2.45 2.86 12.81
C ALA A 29 -2.59 3.70 14.07
N ASP A 30 -3.61 4.56 14.14
CA ASP A 30 -3.90 5.39 15.30
C ASP A 30 -4.16 4.52 16.53
N ALA A 31 -4.90 3.43 16.37
CA ALA A 31 -5.16 2.47 17.44
C ALA A 31 -3.87 1.83 17.96
N LEU A 32 -2.85 1.70 17.11
CA LEU A 32 -1.55 1.16 17.47
C LEU A 32 -0.56 2.23 17.94
N GLY A 33 -0.99 3.50 17.99
CA GLY A 33 -0.14 4.61 18.38
C GLY A 33 0.80 5.09 17.29
N GLY A 34 0.50 4.75 16.03
CA GLY A 34 1.27 5.18 14.87
C GLY A 34 0.56 6.24 14.05
N SER A 35 1.08 6.50 12.88
CA SER A 35 0.51 7.47 11.94
C SER A 35 0.70 6.99 10.50
N VAL A 36 -0.07 7.56 9.59
CA VAL A 36 0.00 7.24 8.15
C VAL A 36 0.26 8.52 7.38
N CYS A 37 1.19 8.48 6.44
CA CYS A 37 1.42 9.59 5.53
C CYS A 37 1.63 9.07 4.11
N HIS A 38 1.45 9.97 3.14
CA HIS A 38 1.71 9.70 1.73
C HIS A 38 3.16 10.09 1.42
N PHE A 39 3.83 9.30 0.58
CA PHE A 39 5.20 9.61 0.15
C PHE A 39 5.21 9.88 -1.35
N ARG A 40 5.91 10.95 -1.73
CA ARG A 40 6.14 11.29 -3.12
C ARG A 40 7.45 12.06 -3.22
N ASP A 41 8.36 11.61 -4.10
CA ASP A 41 9.61 12.33 -4.32
C ASP A 41 9.57 13.10 -5.66
N ARG A 42 10.62 13.90 -5.90
CA ARG A 42 10.73 14.73 -7.11
C ARG A 42 10.97 13.91 -8.38
N LYS A 43 11.41 12.66 -8.25
CA LYS A 43 11.70 11.78 -9.37
C LYS A 43 10.51 10.95 -9.80
N GLY A 44 9.36 11.16 -9.17
CA GLY A 44 8.13 10.43 -9.49
C GLY A 44 7.95 9.15 -8.71
N LEU A 45 8.85 8.82 -7.78
CA LEU A 45 8.62 7.70 -6.86
C LEU A 45 7.54 8.07 -5.87
N GLU A 46 6.60 7.17 -5.69
CA GLU A 46 5.42 7.43 -4.90
C GLU A 46 5.03 6.18 -4.12
N CYS A 47 4.60 6.36 -2.87
CA CYS A 47 4.05 5.29 -2.06
C CYS A 47 2.69 5.74 -1.55
N ASP A 48 1.67 4.91 -1.75
CA ASP A 48 0.30 5.25 -1.37
C ASP A 48 0.16 5.54 0.12
N ALA A 49 0.86 4.77 0.96
CA ALA A 49 0.84 5.01 2.39
C ALA A 49 2.15 4.53 3.03
N VAL A 50 2.65 5.32 3.97
CA VAL A 50 3.75 4.93 4.84
C VAL A 50 3.21 4.93 6.26
N VAL A 51 3.23 3.78 6.91
CA VAL A 51 2.76 3.63 8.29
C VAL A 51 3.94 3.73 9.23
N HIS A 52 3.94 4.75 10.09
CA HIS A 52 4.96 4.95 11.10
C HIS A 52 4.47 4.39 12.44
N LEU A 53 5.32 3.63 13.11
CA LEU A 53 5.03 3.03 14.40
C LEU A 53 5.84 3.72 15.51
N ARG A 54 5.43 3.53 16.79
CA ARG A 54 6.00 4.24 17.94
C ARG A 54 7.50 4.10 18.10
N ASN A 55 8.06 2.96 17.75
CA ASN A 55 9.47 2.64 17.99
C ASN A 55 10.39 3.04 16.84
N GLY A 56 9.93 3.92 15.96
CA GLY A 56 10.68 4.33 14.77
C GLY A 56 10.61 3.36 13.62
N LYS A 57 9.90 2.25 13.78
CA LYS A 57 9.65 1.31 12.68
C LYS A 57 8.60 1.88 11.74
N TYR A 58 8.66 1.48 10.49
CA TYR A 58 7.69 1.90 9.49
C TYR A 58 7.48 0.82 8.44
N GLY A 59 6.35 0.88 7.76
CA GLY A 59 6.03 -0.02 6.66
C GLY A 59 5.61 0.74 5.43
N LEU A 60 5.88 0.18 4.26
CA LEU A 60 5.49 0.75 2.97
C LEU A 60 4.28 0.00 2.45
N ILE A 61 3.25 0.73 2.02
CA ILE A 61 1.98 0.15 1.58
C ILE A 61 1.56 0.71 0.24
N GLU A 62 1.22 -0.19 -0.68
CA GLU A 62 0.56 0.15 -1.94
C GLU A 62 -0.88 -0.36 -1.89
N VAL A 63 -1.80 0.41 -2.45
CA VAL A 63 -3.22 0.06 -2.50
C VAL A 63 -3.57 -0.33 -3.93
N LYS A 64 -4.06 -1.55 -4.12
CA LYS A 64 -4.49 -2.06 -5.42
C LYS A 64 -5.84 -2.76 -5.27
N LEU A 65 -6.69 -2.68 -6.29
CA LEU A 65 -8.01 -3.32 -6.23
C LEU A 65 -7.91 -4.84 -6.07
N GLY A 66 -6.94 -5.45 -6.70
CA GLY A 66 -6.72 -6.89 -6.64
C GLY A 66 -6.42 -7.47 -8.01
N GLY A 67 -6.17 -8.77 -8.05
CA GLY A 67 -5.75 -9.47 -9.26
C GLY A 67 -4.24 -9.56 -9.35
N ASP A 68 -3.74 -10.64 -9.93
CA ASP A 68 -2.30 -10.97 -9.92
C ASP A 68 -1.45 -9.87 -10.55
N LYS A 69 -1.91 -9.29 -11.65
CA LYS A 69 -1.17 -8.25 -12.36
C LYS A 69 -0.99 -6.98 -11.50
N LEU A 70 -2.06 -6.52 -10.87
CA LEU A 70 -2.01 -5.33 -10.02
C LEU A 70 -1.19 -5.57 -8.76
N ILE A 71 -1.32 -6.75 -8.18
CA ILE A 71 -0.53 -7.15 -7.00
C ILE A 71 0.95 -7.16 -7.34
N GLU A 72 1.33 -7.75 -8.48
CA GLU A 72 2.72 -7.80 -8.92
C GLU A 72 3.27 -6.40 -9.18
N GLU A 73 2.48 -5.53 -9.78
CA GLU A 73 2.83 -4.14 -10.03
C GLU A 73 3.08 -3.38 -8.72
N GLY A 74 2.17 -3.52 -7.76
CA GLY A 74 2.31 -2.91 -6.45
C GLY A 74 3.53 -3.43 -5.69
N ALA A 75 3.74 -4.74 -5.69
CA ALA A 75 4.89 -5.35 -5.03
C ALA A 75 6.20 -4.89 -5.68
N GLY A 76 6.25 -4.81 -7.01
CA GLY A 76 7.42 -4.31 -7.73
C GLY A 76 7.76 -2.87 -7.37
N ASN A 77 6.74 -2.01 -7.24
CA ASN A 77 6.93 -0.63 -6.82
C ASN A 77 7.50 -0.55 -5.39
N LEU A 78 7.02 -1.37 -4.48
CA LEU A 78 7.51 -1.41 -3.10
C LEU A 78 8.97 -1.86 -3.03
N VAL A 79 9.35 -2.86 -3.81
CA VAL A 79 10.74 -3.32 -3.89
C VAL A 79 11.64 -2.22 -4.44
N THR A 80 11.18 -1.51 -5.47
CA THR A 80 11.92 -0.37 -6.04
C THR A 80 12.12 0.74 -5.02
N LEU A 81 11.06 1.09 -4.28
CA LEU A 81 11.14 2.09 -3.21
C LEU A 81 12.15 1.69 -2.14
N GLU A 82 12.10 0.45 -1.69
CA GLU A 82 13.04 -0.05 -0.69
C GLU A 82 14.48 0.07 -1.16
N SER A 83 14.74 -0.23 -2.44
CA SER A 83 16.09 -0.16 -3.01
C SER A 83 16.63 1.26 -3.06
N LYS A 84 15.77 2.27 -3.01
CA LYS A 84 16.14 3.69 -3.04
C LYS A 84 16.36 4.29 -1.66
N ILE A 85 16.03 3.55 -0.60
CA ILE A 85 16.22 4.03 0.77
C ILE A 85 17.71 3.95 1.12
N ASP A 86 18.25 5.08 1.61
CA ASP A 86 19.64 5.13 2.08
C ASP A 86 19.68 4.60 3.53
N THR A 87 20.13 3.37 3.69
CA THR A 87 20.17 2.69 4.97
C THR A 87 21.18 3.29 5.95
N ASP A 88 22.10 4.14 5.48
CA ASP A 88 23.00 4.89 6.35
C ASP A 88 22.27 6.02 7.07
N LYS A 89 21.18 6.54 6.48
CA LYS A 89 20.41 7.65 7.04
C LYS A 89 19.10 7.21 7.68
N MET A 90 18.58 6.06 7.29
CA MET A 90 17.25 5.61 7.67
C MET A 90 17.21 4.08 7.69
N LYS A 91 16.56 3.52 8.68
CA LYS A 91 16.41 2.06 8.74
C LYS A 91 15.62 1.54 7.54
N ALA A 92 15.86 0.29 7.16
CA ALA A 92 15.02 -0.37 6.18
C ALA A 92 13.59 -0.51 6.71
N PRO A 93 12.57 -0.53 5.82
CA PRO A 93 11.20 -0.71 6.28
C PRO A 93 11.02 -2.07 6.96
N SER A 94 10.19 -2.11 7.99
CA SER A 94 9.90 -3.33 8.73
C SER A 94 9.06 -4.29 7.89
N PHE A 95 8.23 -3.76 7.00
CA PHE A 95 7.42 -4.57 6.10
C PHE A 95 7.06 -3.79 4.84
N LYS A 96 6.69 -4.53 3.81
CA LYS A 96 6.13 -4.01 2.56
C LYS A 96 4.82 -4.75 2.33
N MET A 97 3.76 -4.03 2.02
CA MET A 97 2.43 -4.60 1.90
C MET A 97 1.68 -4.05 0.71
N VAL A 98 1.01 -4.93 -0.04
CA VAL A 98 -0.01 -4.53 -1.01
C VAL A 98 -1.36 -4.77 -0.35
N LEU A 99 -2.13 -3.71 -0.16
CA LEU A 99 -3.46 -3.76 0.41
C LEU A 99 -4.48 -3.87 -0.71
N THR A 100 -5.30 -4.91 -0.70
CA THR A 100 -6.23 -5.20 -1.80
C THR A 100 -7.68 -5.09 -1.36
N GLY A 101 -8.58 -4.83 -2.33
CA GLY A 101 -10.01 -4.78 -2.09
C GLY A 101 -10.67 -6.15 -2.10
N VAL A 102 -10.04 -7.14 -2.72
CA VAL A 102 -10.59 -8.49 -2.85
C VAL A 102 -9.58 -9.51 -2.37
N GLY A 103 -10.07 -10.61 -1.83
CA GLY A 103 -9.24 -11.68 -1.33
C GLY A 103 -9.84 -12.28 -0.08
N LYS A 104 -9.50 -13.54 0.21
CA LYS A 104 -10.04 -14.29 1.35
C LYS A 104 -9.06 -14.37 2.51
N TYR A 105 -7.77 -14.25 2.24
CA TYR A 105 -6.74 -14.39 3.26
C TYR A 105 -5.50 -13.57 2.91
N ALA A 106 -4.74 -13.21 3.92
CA ALA A 106 -3.46 -12.55 3.75
C ALA A 106 -2.36 -13.57 3.51
N TYR A 107 -1.36 -13.19 2.73
CA TYR A 107 -0.20 -14.06 2.48
C TYR A 107 1.05 -13.22 2.23
N GLN A 108 2.21 -13.86 2.33
CA GLN A 108 3.50 -13.24 2.02
C GLN A 108 4.05 -13.86 0.74
N ARG A 109 4.44 -13.02 -0.20
CA ARG A 109 5.03 -13.47 -1.46
C ARG A 109 6.44 -14.02 -1.21
N PRO A 110 6.74 -15.25 -1.63
CA PRO A 110 8.07 -15.84 -1.39
C PRO A 110 9.17 -15.18 -2.22
N GLN A 111 8.84 -14.61 -3.40
CA GLN A 111 9.84 -14.04 -4.31
C GLN A 111 10.41 -12.70 -3.84
N ASP A 112 9.69 -11.92 -3.05
CA ASP A 112 10.14 -10.59 -2.64
C ASP A 112 9.78 -10.24 -1.19
N GLY A 113 9.09 -11.12 -0.48
CA GLY A 113 8.73 -10.91 0.90
C GLY A 113 7.61 -9.90 1.12
N VAL A 114 6.99 -9.41 0.05
CA VAL A 114 5.89 -8.44 0.16
C VAL A 114 4.63 -9.16 0.64
N TYR A 115 3.97 -8.57 1.64
CA TYR A 115 2.69 -9.08 2.13
C TYR A 115 1.57 -8.61 1.22
N VAL A 116 0.60 -9.47 0.99
CA VAL A 116 -0.63 -9.13 0.26
C VAL A 116 -1.78 -9.32 1.23
N VAL A 117 -2.48 -8.24 1.56
CA VAL A 117 -3.49 -8.24 2.63
C VAL A 117 -4.79 -7.65 2.11
N PRO A 118 -5.88 -8.42 2.07
CA PRO A 118 -7.19 -7.86 1.77
C PRO A 118 -7.63 -6.88 2.86
N ILE A 119 -8.30 -5.79 2.45
CA ILE A 119 -8.71 -4.74 3.39
C ILE A 119 -9.56 -5.29 4.54
N GLY A 120 -10.35 -6.32 4.28
CA GLY A 120 -11.17 -6.96 5.32
C GLY A 120 -10.36 -7.64 6.43
N CYS A 121 -9.06 -7.91 6.21
CA CYS A 121 -8.18 -8.50 7.21
C CYS A 121 -7.57 -7.47 8.17
N LEU A 122 -7.80 -6.17 7.96
CA LEU A 122 -7.33 -5.10 8.85
C LEU A 122 -8.27 -4.83 10.03
N ARG A 123 -9.18 -5.72 10.30
CA ARG A 123 -10.12 -5.56 11.41
C ARG A 123 -9.55 -6.17 12.69
N ASP A 124 -9.88 -5.51 13.79
CA ASP A 124 -9.57 -5.99 15.14
C ASP A 124 -10.26 -7.31 15.46
#